data_9455aa08a7e992e6018f9b7fe34df787
#
_entry.id   9455aa08a7e992e6018f9b7fe34df787
#
_cell.length_a   1.000
_cell.length_b   1.000
_cell.length_c   1.000
_cell.angle_alpha   90.00
_cell.angle_beta   90.00
_cell.angle_gamma   90.00
#
_symmetry.space_group_name_H-M   'P 1'
#
loop_
_entity.id
_entity.type
_entity.pdbx_description
1 polymer ?
#
loop_
_entity_poly.entity_id
_entity_poly.type
_entity_poly.pdbx_seq_one_letter_code
_entity_poly.pdbx_strand_id
1 'polypeptide(L)'
;MPSEVLDLGTPQPKQVEFLTDTHNVVAFGGARGGGKSWVVDCKAKVMSYACPGITQIIVRKTYPELTENHIVPLTRALQCYHPDRHRRLAVYNDSKKTITFPNGSRILFRYLEREKDLGRFQGTECDIMYLDEATQFTEDMFKTLWACVRGTNSHPKRMYLTCNPGGVGHQWVKRLFIDRVYDENENPEDCLLYTSDAA
;
A
#
# COMPACT_ATOMS: atom_id res chain seq x y z
N MET A 1 22.79 -21.86 2.02
CA MET A 1 22.40 -20.48 2.28
C MET A 1 21.59 -20.47 3.56
N PRO A 2 21.95 -19.75 4.63
CA PRO A 2 21.02 -19.62 5.74
C PRO A 2 19.76 -18.94 5.18
N SER A 3 18.61 -19.55 5.39
CA SER A 3 17.31 -18.94 5.09
C SER A 3 17.14 -17.75 6.05
N GLU A 4 17.48 -16.55 5.60
CA GLU A 4 17.14 -15.35 6.36
C GLU A 4 15.62 -15.28 6.40
N VAL A 5 15.07 -15.55 7.56
CA VAL A 5 13.63 -15.44 7.82
C VAL A 5 13.31 -13.96 7.88
N LEU A 6 12.45 -13.50 6.98
CA LEU A 6 11.92 -12.14 7.04
C LEU A 6 11.05 -12.01 8.30
N ASP A 7 11.56 -11.31 9.30
CA ASP A 7 10.78 -11.01 10.50
C ASP A 7 9.74 -9.94 10.18
N LEU A 8 8.48 -10.35 10.20
CA LEU A 8 7.32 -9.46 10.03
C LEU A 8 6.79 -8.92 11.36
N GLY A 9 7.32 -9.40 12.50
CA GLY A 9 6.72 -9.18 13.81
C GLY A 9 5.45 -10.03 14.00
N THR A 10 4.68 -9.74 15.06
CA THR A 10 3.46 -10.48 15.41
C THR A 10 2.22 -9.65 15.06
N PRO A 11 1.49 -9.97 13.98
CA PRO A 11 0.28 -9.25 13.60
C PRO A 11 -0.87 -9.57 14.57
N GLN A 12 -1.73 -8.58 14.82
CA GLN A 12 -2.99 -8.77 15.51
C GLN A 12 -4.01 -9.52 14.60
N PRO A 13 -5.06 -10.17 15.15
CA PRO A 13 -6.01 -10.95 14.35
C PRO A 13 -6.58 -10.21 13.14
N LYS A 14 -7.01 -8.97 13.30
CA LYS A 14 -7.52 -8.14 12.17
C LYS A 14 -6.45 -7.76 11.15
N GLN A 15 -5.21 -7.65 11.57
CA GLN A 15 -4.08 -7.45 10.66
C GLN A 15 -3.79 -8.74 9.86
N VAL A 16 -3.96 -9.92 10.46
CA VAL A 16 -3.85 -11.21 9.75
C VAL A 16 -4.91 -11.30 8.65
N GLU A 17 -6.17 -10.97 8.97
CA GLU A 17 -7.25 -10.92 7.98
C GLU A 17 -6.86 -10.03 6.78
N PHE A 18 -6.40 -8.80 7.03
CA PHE A 18 -5.94 -7.91 5.97
C PHE A 18 -4.73 -8.47 5.18
N LEU A 19 -3.77 -9.10 5.87
CA LEU A 19 -2.59 -9.67 5.22
C LEU A 19 -2.93 -10.85 4.31
N THR A 20 -3.95 -11.63 4.62
CA THR A 20 -4.36 -12.82 3.86
C THR A 20 -5.45 -12.52 2.83
N ASP A 21 -6.08 -11.36 2.90
CA ASP A 21 -7.17 -10.97 2.00
C ASP A 21 -6.75 -10.91 0.53
N THR A 22 -7.69 -11.29 -0.35
CA THR A 22 -7.47 -11.39 -1.80
C THR A 22 -8.47 -10.57 -2.64
N HIS A 23 -9.35 -9.77 -2.02
CA HIS A 23 -10.24 -8.88 -2.76
C HIS A 23 -9.46 -7.80 -3.52
N ASN A 24 -10.08 -7.24 -4.54
CA ASN A 24 -9.41 -6.26 -5.42
C ASN A 24 -9.20 -4.92 -4.73
N VAL A 25 -10.14 -4.49 -3.90
CA VAL A 25 -10.03 -3.23 -3.13
C VAL A 25 -10.35 -3.49 -1.67
N VAL A 26 -9.36 -3.30 -0.79
CA VAL A 26 -9.48 -3.59 0.63
C VAL A 26 -9.19 -2.34 1.44
N ALA A 27 -10.10 -1.96 2.32
CA ALA A 27 -9.89 -0.87 3.27
C ALA A 27 -9.66 -1.44 4.68
N PHE A 28 -8.66 -0.89 5.38
CA PHE A 28 -8.34 -1.18 6.76
C PHE A 28 -8.54 0.09 7.60
N GLY A 29 -9.67 0.17 8.26
CA GLY A 29 -10.06 1.29 9.12
C GLY A 29 -9.59 1.13 10.55
N GLY A 30 -9.72 2.19 11.35
CA GLY A 30 -9.48 2.15 12.79
C GLY A 30 -8.82 3.41 13.34
N ALA A 31 -8.71 3.50 14.67
CA ALA A 31 -8.11 4.63 15.38
C ALA A 31 -6.62 4.80 15.06
N ARG A 32 -6.08 5.98 15.41
CA ARG A 32 -4.63 6.23 15.34
C ARG A 32 -3.88 5.26 16.24
N GLY A 33 -2.68 4.84 15.81
CA GLY A 33 -1.86 3.90 16.56
C GLY A 33 -2.18 2.41 16.36
N GLY A 34 -3.22 2.06 15.58
CA GLY A 34 -3.62 0.67 15.29
C GLY A 34 -2.69 -0.11 14.35
N GLY A 35 -1.47 0.37 14.09
CA GLY A 35 -0.49 -0.34 13.24
C GLY A 35 -0.86 -0.42 11.76
N LYS A 36 -1.70 0.49 11.24
CA LYS A 36 -2.17 0.48 9.86
C LYS A 36 -1.04 0.60 8.84
N SER A 37 -0.13 1.57 8.99
CA SER A 37 1.02 1.73 8.08
C SER A 37 1.98 0.54 8.20
N TRP A 38 2.14 -0.02 9.41
CA TRP A 38 2.94 -1.22 9.62
C TRP A 38 2.39 -2.43 8.85
N VAL A 39 1.08 -2.66 8.86
CA VAL A 39 0.48 -3.79 8.14
C VAL A 39 0.57 -3.61 6.62
N VAL A 40 0.51 -2.38 6.11
CA VAL A 40 0.80 -2.05 4.70
C VAL A 40 2.23 -2.47 4.35
N ASP A 41 3.21 -2.08 5.17
CA ASP A 41 4.62 -2.44 4.97
C ASP A 41 4.83 -3.96 5.03
N CYS A 42 4.13 -4.65 5.93
CA CYS A 42 4.16 -6.12 5.99
C CYS A 42 3.58 -6.75 4.72
N LYS A 43 2.41 -6.29 4.26
CA LYS A 43 1.79 -6.78 3.02
C LYS A 43 2.70 -6.54 1.81
N ALA A 44 3.30 -5.34 1.69
CA ALA A 44 4.21 -5.01 0.60
C ALA A 44 5.45 -5.93 0.60
N LYS A 45 6.03 -6.23 1.77
CA LYS A 45 7.13 -7.19 1.90
C LYS A 45 6.71 -8.58 1.47
N VAL A 46 5.59 -9.10 2.01
CA VAL A 46 5.07 -10.43 1.67
C VAL A 46 4.83 -10.56 0.17
N MET A 47 4.16 -9.61 -0.45
CA MET A 47 3.88 -9.63 -1.89
C MET A 47 5.16 -9.55 -2.74
N SER A 48 6.17 -8.79 -2.29
CA SER A 48 7.47 -8.72 -2.98
C SER A 48 8.19 -10.08 -3.04
N TYR A 49 8.06 -10.91 -2.00
CA TYR A 49 8.66 -12.25 -1.99
C TYR A 49 7.78 -13.30 -2.66
N ALA A 50 6.47 -13.24 -2.46
CA ALA A 50 5.52 -14.22 -3.00
C ALA A 50 5.34 -14.12 -4.51
N CYS A 51 5.51 -12.92 -5.09
CA CYS A 51 5.27 -12.64 -6.51
C CYS A 51 6.51 -12.01 -7.15
N PRO A 52 7.52 -12.81 -7.57
CA PRO A 52 8.74 -12.29 -8.18
C PRO A 52 8.46 -11.39 -9.38
N GLY A 53 9.08 -10.19 -9.41
CA GLY A 53 8.89 -9.20 -10.48
C GLY A 53 7.68 -8.27 -10.28
N ILE A 54 6.90 -8.42 -9.20
CA ILE A 54 5.74 -7.56 -8.93
C ILE A 54 6.14 -6.09 -8.77
N THR A 55 5.32 -5.19 -9.28
CA THR A 55 5.47 -3.75 -9.10
C THR A 55 4.39 -3.22 -8.17
N GLN A 56 4.81 -2.63 -7.05
CA GLN A 56 3.92 -2.10 -6.02
C GLN A 56 4.18 -0.60 -5.84
N ILE A 57 3.14 0.17 -5.51
CA ILE A 57 3.25 1.61 -5.21
C ILE A 57 2.63 1.89 -3.85
N ILE A 58 3.37 2.57 -2.97
CA ILE A 58 2.83 3.13 -1.73
C ILE A 58 2.64 4.63 -1.94
N VAL A 59 1.41 5.10 -1.70
CA VAL A 59 1.02 6.51 -1.88
C VAL A 59 0.61 7.11 -0.54
N ARG A 60 1.13 8.31 -0.26
CA ARG A 60 0.71 9.14 0.86
C ARG A 60 0.44 10.58 0.43
N LYS A 61 -0.18 11.37 1.29
CA LYS A 61 -0.50 12.77 1.00
C LYS A 61 0.75 13.61 0.81
N THR A 62 1.73 13.46 1.70
CA THR A 62 2.96 14.26 1.69
C THR A 62 4.22 13.39 1.67
N TYR A 63 5.30 13.93 1.11
CA TYR A 63 6.57 13.22 1.06
C TYR A 63 7.23 13.02 2.46
N PRO A 64 7.21 13.99 3.38
CA PRO A 64 7.72 13.77 4.74
C PRO A 64 7.03 12.61 5.45
N GLU A 65 5.68 12.55 5.41
CA GLU A 65 4.93 11.46 6.02
C GLU A 65 5.20 10.11 5.35
N LEU A 66 5.35 10.08 4.03
CA LEU A 66 5.73 8.88 3.28
C LEU A 66 7.11 8.38 3.72
N THR A 67 8.05 9.29 3.92
CA THR A 67 9.41 8.97 4.36
C THR A 67 9.41 8.39 5.77
N GLU A 68 8.74 9.06 6.70
CA GLU A 68 8.70 8.67 8.11
C GLU A 68 7.97 7.32 8.33
N ASN A 69 6.82 7.14 7.67
CA ASN A 69 5.94 6.01 7.96
C ASN A 69 6.23 4.77 7.11
N HIS A 70 6.91 4.89 5.95
CA HIS A 70 7.15 3.77 5.04
C HIS A 70 8.60 3.63 4.59
N ILE A 71 9.23 4.70 4.06
CA ILE A 71 10.57 4.58 3.47
C ILE A 71 11.58 4.18 4.56
N VAL A 72 11.61 4.91 5.67
CA VAL A 72 12.57 4.64 6.76
C VAL A 72 12.33 3.27 7.40
N PRO A 73 11.08 2.88 7.79
CA PRO A 73 10.82 1.55 8.33
C PRO A 73 11.17 0.42 7.36
N LEU A 74 10.77 0.51 6.10
CA LEU A 74 11.03 -0.53 5.11
C LEU A 74 12.52 -0.67 4.77
N THR A 75 13.24 0.44 4.59
CA THR A 75 14.69 0.39 4.29
C THR A 75 15.48 -0.18 5.46
N ARG A 76 15.05 0.08 6.70
CA ARG A 76 15.64 -0.51 7.91
C ARG A 76 15.35 -2.01 7.98
N ALA A 77 14.08 -2.42 7.86
CA ALA A 77 13.67 -3.82 7.93
C ALA A 77 14.31 -4.68 6.84
N LEU A 78 14.48 -4.13 5.64
CA LEU A 78 15.10 -4.80 4.49
C LEU A 78 16.63 -4.64 4.44
N GLN A 79 17.23 -4.03 5.47
CA GLN A 79 18.67 -3.81 5.57
C GLN A 79 19.26 -3.14 4.31
N CYS A 80 18.52 -2.23 3.67
CA CYS A 80 18.93 -1.64 2.38
C CYS A 80 20.29 -0.94 2.40
N TYR A 81 20.71 -0.46 3.56
CA TYR A 81 21.98 0.27 3.76
C TYR A 81 23.03 -0.53 4.53
N HIS A 82 22.81 -1.84 4.74
CA HIS A 82 23.81 -2.66 5.44
C HIS A 82 25.17 -2.58 4.70
N PRO A 83 26.31 -2.35 5.40
CA PRO A 83 27.63 -2.23 4.76
C PRO A 83 28.00 -3.50 3.99
N ASP A 84 27.73 -4.68 4.56
CA ASP A 84 27.85 -5.94 3.84
C ASP A 84 26.67 -6.11 2.88
N ARG A 85 26.96 -6.11 1.58
CA ARG A 85 25.96 -6.23 0.51
C ARG A 85 25.23 -7.58 0.53
N HIS A 86 25.85 -8.63 1.01
CA HIS A 86 25.26 -9.97 1.10
C HIS A 86 24.14 -10.05 2.15
N ARG A 87 24.13 -9.12 3.10
CA ARG A 87 23.07 -9.02 4.11
C ARG A 87 21.91 -8.10 3.71
N ARG A 88 22.01 -7.44 2.56
CA ARG A 88 20.93 -6.59 2.06
C ARG A 88 19.83 -7.46 1.46
N LEU A 89 18.63 -7.38 2.03
CA LEU A 89 17.44 -8.07 1.50
C LEU A 89 16.87 -7.36 0.28
N ALA A 90 17.13 -6.06 0.14
CA ALA A 90 16.74 -5.24 -1.00
C ALA A 90 17.66 -4.01 -1.12
N VAL A 91 17.56 -3.28 -2.23
CA VAL A 91 18.32 -2.06 -2.47
C VAL A 91 17.35 -0.88 -2.63
N TYR A 92 17.61 0.20 -1.91
CA TYR A 92 16.87 1.45 -2.06
C TYR A 92 17.61 2.43 -2.97
N ASN A 93 16.88 2.97 -3.93
CA ASN A 93 17.34 4.06 -4.80
C ASN A 93 16.63 5.35 -4.42
N ASP A 94 17.37 6.28 -3.81
CA ASP A 94 16.79 7.52 -3.32
C ASP A 94 16.32 8.46 -4.46
N SER A 95 17.03 8.53 -5.58
CA SER A 95 16.63 9.37 -6.71
C SER A 95 15.32 8.91 -7.34
N LYS A 96 15.10 7.59 -7.43
CA LYS A 96 13.88 6.99 -7.99
C LYS A 96 12.78 6.77 -6.94
N LYS A 97 13.12 6.92 -5.65
CA LYS A 97 12.24 6.58 -4.51
C LYS A 97 11.67 5.16 -4.67
N THR A 98 12.58 4.19 -4.79
CA THR A 98 12.21 2.80 -5.12
C THR A 98 13.08 1.81 -4.35
N ILE A 99 12.45 0.82 -3.74
CA ILE A 99 13.12 -0.40 -3.23
C ILE A 99 13.03 -1.46 -4.32
N THR A 100 14.16 -2.10 -4.62
CA THR A 100 14.26 -3.21 -5.58
C THR A 100 14.78 -4.45 -4.88
N PHE A 101 14.08 -5.56 -5.04
CA PHE A 101 14.41 -6.88 -4.48
C PHE A 101 15.25 -7.68 -5.48
N PRO A 102 16.05 -8.66 -5.01
CA PRO A 102 16.85 -9.51 -5.90
C PRO A 102 16.04 -10.31 -6.92
N ASN A 103 14.78 -10.62 -6.62
CA ASN A 103 13.84 -11.32 -7.51
C ASN A 103 13.16 -10.43 -8.54
N GLY A 104 13.57 -9.15 -8.66
CA GLY A 104 13.03 -8.18 -9.60
C GLY A 104 11.80 -7.42 -9.09
N SER A 105 11.24 -7.78 -7.94
CA SER A 105 10.10 -7.05 -7.34
C SER A 105 10.50 -5.65 -6.94
N ARG A 106 9.54 -4.72 -7.00
CA ARG A 106 9.80 -3.29 -6.70
C ARG A 106 8.69 -2.69 -5.85
N ILE A 107 9.07 -1.83 -4.90
CA ILE A 107 8.16 -0.96 -4.16
C ILE A 107 8.54 0.48 -4.50
N LEU A 108 7.64 1.21 -5.14
CA LEU A 108 7.79 2.62 -5.50
C LEU A 108 7.07 3.48 -4.47
N PHE A 109 7.69 4.58 -4.07
CA PHE A 109 7.11 5.54 -3.14
C PHE A 109 6.67 6.78 -3.91
N ARG A 110 5.41 7.17 -3.76
CA ARG A 110 4.82 8.33 -4.43
C ARG A 110 3.99 9.15 -3.43
N TYR A 111 3.88 10.44 -3.65
CA TYR A 111 2.98 11.31 -2.88
C TYR A 111 2.08 12.10 -3.80
N LEU A 112 0.89 12.46 -3.30
CA LEU A 112 -0.13 13.16 -4.07
C LEU A 112 -0.81 14.22 -3.19
N GLU A 113 -0.29 15.45 -3.20
CA GLU A 113 -0.78 16.52 -2.36
C GLU A 113 -2.09 17.13 -2.89
N ARG A 114 -2.18 17.35 -4.20
CA ARG A 114 -3.27 18.08 -4.83
C ARG A 114 -3.74 17.37 -6.10
N GLU A 115 -5.00 17.57 -6.48
CA GLU A 115 -5.56 16.98 -7.71
C GLU A 115 -4.77 17.35 -8.98
N LYS A 116 -4.26 18.57 -9.07
CA LYS A 116 -3.40 18.99 -10.19
C LYS A 116 -2.14 18.13 -10.37
N ASP A 117 -1.72 17.44 -9.33
CA ASP A 117 -0.54 16.57 -9.35
C ASP A 117 -0.86 15.17 -9.90
N LEU A 118 -2.14 14.84 -10.17
CA LEU A 118 -2.59 13.58 -10.76
C LEU A 118 -1.93 13.28 -12.11
N GLY A 119 -1.58 14.32 -12.86
CA GLY A 119 -0.85 14.17 -14.13
C GLY A 119 0.46 13.37 -14.00
N ARG A 120 1.09 13.35 -12.82
CA ARG A 120 2.31 12.56 -12.57
C ARG A 120 2.06 11.05 -12.54
N PHE A 121 0.82 10.63 -12.38
CA PHE A 121 0.40 9.23 -12.40
C PHE A 121 -0.06 8.77 -13.79
N GLN A 122 -0.19 9.68 -14.77
CA GLN A 122 -0.52 9.32 -16.13
C GLN A 122 0.56 8.41 -16.73
N GLY A 123 0.11 7.29 -17.30
CA GLY A 123 1.01 6.26 -17.83
C GLY A 123 1.68 5.37 -16.76
N THR A 124 1.39 5.60 -15.47
CA THR A 124 1.85 4.71 -14.42
C THR A 124 1.05 3.41 -14.45
N GLU A 125 1.75 2.29 -14.33
CA GLU A 125 1.14 0.96 -14.17
C GLU A 125 1.78 0.26 -12.97
N CYS A 126 0.95 -0.41 -12.18
CA CYS A 126 1.39 -1.24 -11.07
C CYS A 126 0.43 -2.40 -10.84
N ASP A 127 0.92 -3.42 -10.16
CA ASP A 127 0.13 -4.58 -9.80
C ASP A 127 -0.64 -4.34 -8.50
N ILE A 128 0.00 -3.71 -7.53
CA ILE A 128 -0.61 -3.38 -6.25
C ILE A 128 -0.35 -1.91 -5.92
N MET A 129 -1.40 -1.25 -5.43
CA MET A 129 -1.29 0.10 -4.86
C MET A 129 -1.76 0.12 -3.41
N TYR A 130 -0.98 0.78 -2.57
CA TYR A 130 -1.33 1.07 -1.18
C TYR A 130 -1.59 2.56 -1.04
N LEU A 131 -2.80 2.92 -0.64
CA LEU A 131 -3.21 4.31 -0.37
C LEU A 131 -3.31 4.50 1.14
N ASP A 132 -2.21 4.96 1.75
CA ASP A 132 -2.17 5.13 3.20
C ASP A 132 -2.84 6.46 3.60
N GLU A 133 -3.73 6.38 4.59
CA GLU A 133 -4.64 7.45 5.00
C GLU A 133 -5.58 7.94 3.87
N ALA A 134 -6.31 7.01 3.25
CA ALA A 134 -7.16 7.24 2.10
C ALA A 134 -8.19 8.36 2.29
N THR A 135 -8.64 8.62 3.51
CA THR A 135 -9.57 9.72 3.82
C THR A 135 -8.97 11.14 3.62
N GLN A 136 -7.67 11.25 3.39
CA GLN A 136 -7.04 12.52 3.00
C GLN A 136 -7.13 12.81 1.49
N PHE A 137 -7.61 11.87 0.69
CA PHE A 137 -7.72 11.98 -0.77
C PHE A 137 -9.17 12.17 -1.19
N THR A 138 -9.40 12.93 -2.26
CA THR A 138 -10.72 13.03 -2.87
C THR A 138 -11.06 11.74 -3.61
N GLU A 139 -12.34 11.54 -3.93
CA GLU A 139 -12.78 10.38 -4.69
C GLU A 139 -12.18 10.34 -6.10
N ASP A 140 -12.02 11.49 -6.76
CA ASP A 140 -11.36 11.59 -8.07
C ASP A 140 -9.89 11.17 -8.02
N MET A 141 -9.19 11.53 -6.93
CA MET A 141 -7.82 11.04 -6.69
C MET A 141 -7.81 9.52 -6.55
N PHE A 142 -8.72 8.95 -5.75
CA PHE A 142 -8.84 7.50 -5.59
C PHE A 142 -9.13 6.80 -6.92
N LYS A 143 -10.14 7.26 -7.69
CA LYS A 143 -10.49 6.67 -9.00
C LYS A 143 -9.33 6.72 -9.99
N THR A 144 -8.61 7.84 -10.04
CA THR A 144 -7.43 8.00 -10.91
C THR A 144 -6.29 7.06 -10.51
N LEU A 145 -6.03 6.93 -9.22
CA LEU A 145 -5.02 6.02 -8.70
C LEU A 145 -5.41 4.55 -8.93
N TRP A 146 -6.68 4.20 -8.74
CA TRP A 146 -7.19 2.85 -9.03
C TRP A 146 -7.00 2.48 -10.51
N ALA A 147 -7.21 3.41 -11.42
CA ALA A 147 -6.97 3.19 -12.86
C ALA A 147 -5.50 2.89 -13.21
N CYS A 148 -4.54 3.18 -12.32
CA CYS A 148 -3.14 2.81 -12.47
C CYS A 148 -2.85 1.34 -12.09
N VAL A 149 -3.78 0.68 -11.38
CA VAL A 149 -3.65 -0.73 -10.97
C VAL A 149 -4.04 -1.62 -12.13
N ARG A 150 -3.12 -1.81 -13.04
CA ARG A 150 -3.34 -2.53 -14.31
C ARG A 150 -2.01 -3.11 -14.83
N GLY A 151 -2.10 -3.91 -15.86
CA GLY A 151 -0.96 -4.50 -16.55
C GLY A 151 -1.32 -5.86 -17.14
N THR A 152 -0.51 -6.36 -18.07
CA THR A 152 -0.76 -7.61 -18.81
C THR A 152 -0.13 -8.84 -18.17
N ASN A 153 0.63 -8.67 -17.09
CA ASN A 153 1.24 -9.78 -16.37
C ASN A 153 0.19 -10.54 -15.50
N SER A 154 0.56 -11.71 -15.00
CA SER A 154 -0.30 -12.58 -14.19
C SER A 154 -0.36 -12.21 -12.70
N HIS A 155 0.28 -11.11 -12.28
CA HIS A 155 0.24 -10.68 -10.88
C HIS A 155 -1.16 -10.17 -10.49
N PRO A 156 -1.55 -10.32 -9.22
CA PRO A 156 -2.84 -9.80 -8.75
C PRO A 156 -2.89 -8.28 -8.90
N LYS A 157 -4.05 -7.74 -9.30
CA LYS A 157 -4.31 -6.31 -9.43
C LYS A 157 -5.18 -5.88 -8.24
N ARG A 158 -4.55 -5.21 -7.25
CA ARG A 158 -5.23 -4.91 -5.98
C ARG A 158 -4.88 -3.51 -5.47
N MET A 159 -5.83 -2.95 -4.75
CA MET A 159 -5.63 -1.70 -4.02
C MET A 159 -5.95 -1.88 -2.54
N TYR A 160 -5.00 -1.52 -1.70
CA TYR A 160 -5.14 -1.58 -0.24
C TYR A 160 -5.15 -0.17 0.33
N LEU A 161 -6.17 0.15 1.11
CA LEU A 161 -6.37 1.46 1.71
C LEU A 161 -6.23 1.36 3.22
N THR A 162 -5.63 2.35 3.85
CA THR A 162 -5.80 2.56 5.29
C THR A 162 -6.64 3.80 5.52
N CYS A 163 -7.47 3.79 6.54
CA CYS A 163 -8.42 4.86 6.81
C CYS A 163 -8.40 5.25 8.28
N ASN A 164 -8.39 6.56 8.54
CA ASN A 164 -8.77 7.14 9.82
C ASN A 164 -10.11 7.89 9.64
N PRO A 165 -10.94 8.01 10.67
CA PRO A 165 -12.14 8.83 10.59
C PRO A 165 -11.81 10.29 10.25
N GLY A 166 -12.65 10.95 9.45
CA GLY A 166 -12.50 12.36 9.06
C GLY A 166 -11.73 12.57 7.75
N GLY A 167 -11.45 13.82 7.42
CA GLY A 167 -10.78 14.20 6.17
C GLY A 167 -11.74 14.38 4.98
N VAL A 168 -11.20 14.91 3.88
CA VAL A 168 -11.97 15.24 2.66
C VAL A 168 -12.58 14.00 1.99
N GLY A 169 -11.94 12.85 2.16
CA GLY A 169 -12.36 11.57 1.59
C GLY A 169 -13.32 10.77 2.47
N HIS A 170 -13.68 11.25 3.66
CA HIS A 170 -14.52 10.50 4.59
C HIS A 170 -15.82 10.00 3.95
N GLN A 171 -16.47 10.83 3.15
CA GLN A 171 -17.77 10.52 2.54
C GLN A 171 -17.67 9.38 1.53
N TRP A 172 -16.71 9.41 0.61
CA TRP A 172 -16.58 8.34 -0.39
C TRP A 172 -16.10 7.02 0.23
N VAL A 173 -15.21 7.08 1.24
CA VAL A 173 -14.79 5.88 1.99
C VAL A 173 -16.00 5.27 2.72
N LYS A 174 -16.80 6.11 3.40
CA LYS A 174 -18.02 5.65 4.07
C LYS A 174 -19.01 5.03 3.06
N ARG A 175 -19.29 5.72 1.96
CA ARG A 175 -20.19 5.25 0.90
C ARG A 175 -19.79 3.86 0.40
N LEU A 176 -18.53 3.69 -0.02
CA LEU A 176 -18.05 2.45 -0.63
C LEU A 176 -17.93 1.29 0.37
N PHE A 177 -17.37 1.53 1.55
CA PHE A 177 -16.94 0.45 2.43
C PHE A 177 -17.87 0.22 3.63
N ILE A 178 -18.63 1.22 4.08
CA ILE A 178 -19.54 1.11 5.23
C ILE A 178 -20.98 0.99 4.75
N ASP A 179 -21.44 1.98 3.97
CA ASP A 179 -22.82 2.03 3.49
C ASP A 179 -23.05 1.05 2.31
N ARG A 180 -21.96 0.63 1.64
CA ARG A 180 -21.96 -0.27 0.48
C ARG A 180 -22.88 0.21 -0.64
N VAL A 181 -22.81 1.51 -0.92
CA VAL A 181 -23.53 2.15 -2.01
C VAL A 181 -22.55 2.34 -3.17
N TYR A 182 -22.84 1.71 -4.30
CA TYR A 182 -21.96 1.65 -5.46
C TYR A 182 -22.58 2.35 -6.65
N ASP A 183 -21.75 3.01 -7.46
CA ASP A 183 -22.13 3.55 -8.76
C ASP A 183 -22.17 2.42 -9.81
N GLU A 184 -22.79 2.67 -10.98
CA GLU A 184 -22.97 1.68 -12.04
C GLU A 184 -21.67 0.99 -12.52
N ASN A 185 -20.52 1.66 -12.36
CA ASN A 185 -19.21 1.16 -12.77
C ASN A 185 -18.38 0.56 -11.60
N GLU A 186 -18.97 0.46 -10.41
CA GLU A 186 -18.34 -0.09 -9.23
C GLU A 186 -18.88 -1.48 -8.93
N ASN A 187 -17.98 -2.46 -8.74
CA ASN A 187 -18.38 -3.82 -8.42
C ASN A 187 -18.41 -4.04 -6.89
N PRO A 188 -19.57 -4.35 -6.29
CA PRO A 188 -19.70 -4.60 -4.86
C PRO A 188 -18.77 -5.71 -4.31
N GLU A 189 -18.49 -6.72 -5.14
CA GLU A 189 -17.67 -7.87 -4.75
C GLU A 189 -16.18 -7.52 -4.65
N ASP A 190 -15.77 -6.39 -5.23
CA ASP A 190 -14.38 -5.95 -5.20
C ASP A 190 -13.98 -5.22 -3.91
N CYS A 191 -14.96 -4.75 -3.11
CA CYS A 191 -14.73 -3.87 -1.98
C CYS A 191 -14.96 -4.54 -0.62
N LEU A 192 -13.95 -4.57 0.24
CA LEU A 192 -14.04 -5.08 1.60
C LEU A 192 -13.44 -4.12 2.63
N LEU A 193 -14.09 -3.98 3.78
CA LEU A 193 -13.61 -3.19 4.92
C LEU A 193 -13.25 -4.08 6.09
N TYR A 194 -12.04 -3.92 6.61
CA TYR A 194 -11.62 -4.36 7.93
C TYR A 194 -11.49 -3.18 8.88
N THR A 195 -11.87 -3.36 10.13
CA THR A 195 -11.64 -2.38 11.18
C THR A 195 -10.72 -2.96 12.24
N SER A 196 -9.68 -2.22 12.64
CA SER A 196 -8.91 -2.57 13.82
C SER A 196 -9.77 -2.33 15.06
N ASP A 197 -9.84 -3.30 15.96
CA ASP A 197 -10.55 -3.20 17.23
C ASP A 197 -9.79 -2.32 18.26
N ALA A 198 -9.14 -1.26 17.81
CA ALA A 198 -8.59 -0.26 18.70
C ALA A 198 -9.75 0.63 19.15
N ALA A 199 -10.33 0.25 20.28
CA ALA A 199 -11.24 1.08 21.06
C ALA A 199 -10.52 2.34 21.57
#